data_63f374e19a7a9bcebbcfdf4d97de28fe
#
_entry.id   63f374e19a7a9bcebbcfdf4d97de28fe
#
_cell.length_a   1.000
_cell.length_b   1.000
_cell.length_c   1.000
_cell.angle_alpha   90.00
_cell.angle_beta   90.00
_cell.angle_gamma   90.00
#
_symmetry.space_group_name_H-M   'P 1'
#
loop_
_entity.id
_entity.type
_entity.pdbx_description
1 polymer ?
#
loop_
_entity_poly.entity_id
_entity_poly.type
_entity_poly.pdbx_seq_one_letter_code
_entity_poly.pdbx_strand_id
1 'polypeptide(L)'
;MDELTSPSSEEKSTGVFIHDLSVRFNEQVIPLEALDPTEVLAESKLQLVGSVSGAVKSGVQVCYEQTYRPFSAFKTVTDKDFLNLGKFRFDLNLHSGLNSFVLKLVTPEGEVLDTKSFSLCYKGSFREWNETIFIAFFLAILIRGLVVQAFWIPTGSMEPTLLGEEKTPPPDNKVVRSGDRILVNRFAYTFDFSLDGRLPFGYNARYWLKLPERGDIVVFKFPDKDPKAAPKDYIKRVIGLPGDEVKIVDGITYVNNIPLTEPYIKEKPVVDFPLDYPVEVVKPGYLFVMGDNRNNSYDSRFWGQMPLTNLKGQAIFSYLPLNRLGPIKSYTHENLVPGKVSDASH
;
A
#
# COMPACT_ATOMS: atom_id res chain seq x y z
N MET A 1 -38.17 -4.21 -56.42
CA MET A 1 -39.22 -3.21 -56.50
C MET A 1 -39.61 -2.94 -55.09
N ASP A 2 -39.02 -1.92 -54.57
CA ASP A 2 -39.59 -0.78 -53.95
C ASP A 2 -38.46 0.13 -53.48
N GLU A 3 -38.34 1.22 -54.19
CA GLU A 3 -37.48 2.36 -53.90
C GLU A 3 -37.98 3.00 -52.58
N LEU A 4 -37.11 3.10 -51.60
CA LEU A 4 -37.27 4.02 -50.49
C LEU A 4 -36.44 5.27 -50.78
N THR A 5 -37.15 6.22 -51.34
CA THR A 5 -36.77 7.61 -51.55
C THR A 5 -36.25 8.23 -50.25
N SER A 6 -35.05 8.79 -50.33
CA SER A 6 -34.53 9.80 -49.40
C SER A 6 -35.42 11.05 -49.39
N PRO A 7 -35.79 11.61 -48.24
CA PRO A 7 -36.33 12.96 -48.24
C PRO A 7 -35.19 13.96 -48.33
N SER A 8 -35.06 14.55 -49.50
CA SER A 8 -34.49 15.87 -49.68
C SER A 8 -35.43 16.89 -49.07
N SER A 9 -34.91 17.77 -48.22
CA SER A 9 -35.24 19.19 -48.27
C SER A 9 -34.61 19.89 -47.08
N GLU A 10 -33.66 20.72 -47.37
CA GLU A 10 -33.32 21.89 -46.59
C GLU A 10 -34.55 22.74 -46.41
N GLU A 11 -35.31 22.58 -45.35
CA GLU A 11 -36.16 23.65 -44.83
C GLU A 11 -35.24 24.67 -44.17
N LYS A 12 -34.94 25.74 -44.86
CA LYS A 12 -34.41 26.98 -44.29
C LYS A 12 -35.42 27.49 -43.26
N SER A 13 -35.25 27.04 -42.03
CA SER A 13 -35.91 27.62 -40.87
C SER A 13 -35.50 29.09 -40.78
N THR A 14 -36.42 30.00 -41.04
CA THR A 14 -36.31 31.47 -40.82
C THR A 14 -36.36 31.79 -39.33
N GLY A 15 -35.99 30.87 -38.47
CA GLY A 15 -36.00 31.00 -37.02
C GLY A 15 -34.75 31.70 -36.46
N VAL A 16 -34.90 32.26 -35.28
CA VAL A 16 -33.78 32.79 -34.47
C VAL A 16 -33.20 31.64 -33.67
N PHE A 17 -31.90 31.40 -33.80
CA PHE A 17 -31.26 30.27 -33.12
C PHE A 17 -29.85 30.61 -32.62
N ILE A 18 -29.41 29.87 -31.59
CA ILE A 18 -28.07 29.96 -30.97
C ILE A 18 -27.09 29.12 -31.80
N HIS A 19 -25.93 29.70 -32.12
CA HIS A 19 -24.86 29.02 -32.85
C HIS A 19 -23.47 29.49 -32.38
N ASP A 20 -22.40 28.92 -32.93
CA ASP A 20 -20.97 29.23 -32.64
C ASP A 20 -20.66 29.22 -31.13
N LEU A 21 -21.22 28.27 -30.42
CA LEU A 21 -20.91 28.10 -28.99
C LEU A 21 -19.46 27.70 -28.79
N SER A 22 -18.73 28.47 -27.99
CA SER A 22 -17.34 28.23 -27.67
C SER A 22 -17.09 28.51 -26.21
N VAL A 23 -16.14 27.80 -25.64
CA VAL A 23 -15.65 28.00 -24.25
C VAL A 23 -14.26 28.60 -24.33
N ARG A 24 -14.05 29.69 -23.59
CA ARG A 24 -12.77 30.37 -23.50
C ARG A 24 -12.15 30.16 -22.13
N PHE A 25 -10.88 29.69 -22.11
CA PHE A 25 -10.06 29.61 -20.93
C PHE A 25 -8.60 29.80 -21.31
N ASN A 26 -7.80 30.46 -20.45
CA ASN A 26 -6.36 30.73 -20.67
C ASN A 26 -6.04 31.21 -22.10
N GLU A 27 -6.80 32.20 -22.63
CA GLU A 27 -6.63 32.75 -23.98
C GLU A 27 -6.96 31.79 -25.14
N GLN A 28 -7.25 30.54 -24.86
CA GLN A 28 -7.71 29.57 -25.86
C GLN A 28 -9.24 29.63 -26.00
N VAL A 29 -9.71 29.56 -27.23
CA VAL A 29 -11.14 29.46 -27.55
C VAL A 29 -11.37 28.11 -28.21
N ILE A 30 -12.14 27.26 -27.57
CA ILE A 30 -12.46 25.92 -28.06
C ILE A 30 -13.94 25.88 -28.41
N PRO A 31 -14.33 25.52 -29.65
CA PRO A 31 -15.70 25.28 -30.00
C PRO A 31 -16.31 24.19 -29.12
N LEU A 32 -17.56 24.38 -28.69
CA LEU A 32 -18.21 23.41 -27.80
C LEU A 32 -18.36 22.02 -28.44
N GLU A 33 -18.52 21.98 -29.76
CA GLU A 33 -18.62 20.75 -30.55
C GLU A 33 -17.31 19.94 -30.57
N ALA A 34 -16.15 20.59 -30.30
CA ALA A 34 -14.84 19.97 -30.24
C ALA A 34 -14.49 19.45 -28.83
N LEU A 35 -15.30 19.78 -27.83
CA LEU A 35 -15.11 19.30 -26.46
C LEU A 35 -15.83 17.95 -26.25
N ASP A 36 -15.09 16.93 -25.86
CA ASP A 36 -15.70 15.68 -25.40
C ASP A 36 -16.41 15.94 -24.07
N PRO A 37 -17.71 15.60 -23.93
CA PRO A 37 -18.43 15.73 -22.67
C PRO A 37 -17.82 14.99 -21.48
N THR A 38 -16.96 14.01 -21.75
CA THR A 38 -16.22 13.23 -20.75
C THR A 38 -14.83 13.80 -20.43
N GLU A 39 -14.37 14.76 -21.23
CA GLU A 39 -13.07 15.40 -21.00
C GLU A 39 -13.11 16.23 -19.71
N VAL A 40 -12.10 16.02 -18.87
CA VAL A 40 -11.99 16.67 -17.58
C VAL A 40 -11.24 17.98 -17.72
N LEU A 41 -11.93 19.08 -17.49
CA LEU A 41 -11.33 20.40 -17.53
C LEU A 41 -10.47 20.68 -16.28
N ALA A 42 -9.33 21.34 -16.50
CA ALA A 42 -8.39 21.68 -15.43
C ALA A 42 -8.80 22.98 -14.68
N GLU A 43 -9.63 23.80 -15.29
CA GLU A 43 -9.99 25.11 -14.75
C GLU A 43 -11.45 25.18 -14.30
N SER A 44 -11.69 25.89 -13.19
CA SER A 44 -13.02 26.08 -12.63
C SER A 44 -13.75 27.30 -13.19
N LYS A 45 -13.01 28.23 -13.81
CA LYS A 45 -13.58 29.48 -14.36
C LYS A 45 -13.40 29.51 -15.86
N LEU A 46 -14.49 29.61 -16.57
CA LEU A 46 -14.56 29.62 -18.02
C LEU A 46 -15.42 30.76 -18.49
N GLN A 47 -15.21 31.18 -19.72
CA GLN A 47 -16.12 32.10 -20.42
C GLN A 47 -16.87 31.35 -21.52
N LEU A 48 -18.20 31.30 -21.47
CA LEU A 48 -19.03 30.82 -22.55
C LEU A 48 -19.35 31.99 -23.49
N VAL A 49 -19.06 31.81 -24.75
CA VAL A 49 -19.30 32.79 -25.80
C VAL A 49 -20.15 32.15 -26.89
N GLY A 50 -21.12 32.87 -27.41
CA GLY A 50 -21.94 32.38 -28.51
C GLY A 50 -22.52 33.51 -29.33
N SER A 51 -23.13 33.14 -30.44
CA SER A 51 -23.78 34.03 -31.37
C SER A 51 -25.22 33.60 -31.60
N VAL A 52 -26.08 34.57 -31.94
CA VAL A 52 -27.47 34.33 -32.31
C VAL A 52 -27.67 34.84 -33.72
N SER A 53 -28.18 34.01 -34.60
CA SER A 53 -28.56 34.40 -35.98
C SER A 53 -30.07 34.46 -36.14
N GLY A 54 -30.52 35.25 -37.12
CA GLY A 54 -31.90 35.49 -37.44
C GLY A 54 -32.35 36.92 -37.12
N ALA A 55 -33.59 37.24 -37.37
CA ALA A 55 -34.17 38.57 -37.08
C ALA A 55 -34.49 38.73 -35.61
N VAL A 56 -33.46 39.11 -34.80
CA VAL A 56 -33.60 39.29 -33.37
C VAL A 56 -34.36 40.57 -33.06
N LYS A 57 -35.57 40.48 -32.44
CA LYS A 57 -36.30 41.62 -31.91
C LYS A 57 -35.55 42.24 -30.74
N SER A 58 -35.72 43.55 -30.52
CA SER A 58 -35.10 44.21 -29.36
C SER A 58 -35.64 43.62 -28.05
N GLY A 59 -34.76 43.37 -27.08
CA GLY A 59 -35.10 42.83 -25.77
C GLY A 59 -35.05 41.31 -25.62
N VAL A 60 -34.64 40.57 -26.65
CA VAL A 60 -34.36 39.14 -26.53
C VAL A 60 -33.13 38.90 -25.64
N GLN A 61 -33.24 37.96 -24.75
CA GLN A 61 -32.20 37.59 -23.77
C GLN A 61 -31.77 36.14 -23.94
N VAL A 62 -30.50 35.86 -23.66
CA VAL A 62 -30.03 34.51 -23.47
C VAL A 62 -29.96 34.24 -21.97
N CYS A 63 -30.60 33.20 -21.54
CA CYS A 63 -30.53 32.73 -20.14
C CYS A 63 -29.79 31.40 -20.12
N TYR A 64 -28.94 31.17 -19.13
CA TYR A 64 -28.44 29.85 -18.90
C TYR A 64 -28.88 29.32 -17.54
N GLU A 65 -29.04 28.03 -17.48
CA GLU A 65 -29.32 27.26 -16.27
C GLU A 65 -28.21 26.23 -16.09
N GLN A 66 -27.44 26.33 -15.00
CA GLN A 66 -26.39 25.37 -14.65
C GLN A 66 -26.88 24.47 -13.53
N THR A 67 -26.87 23.18 -13.76
CA THR A 67 -27.15 22.15 -12.75
C THR A 67 -25.91 21.37 -12.42
N TYR A 68 -25.60 21.25 -11.13
CA TYR A 68 -24.46 20.45 -10.64
C TYR A 68 -24.84 19.75 -9.32
N ARG A 69 -24.09 18.71 -8.95
CA ARG A 69 -24.35 17.92 -7.74
C ARG A 69 -23.22 18.08 -6.73
N PRO A 70 -23.31 19.01 -5.76
CA PRO A 70 -22.40 19.03 -4.63
C PRO A 70 -22.83 17.98 -3.61
N PHE A 71 -21.96 17.01 -3.30
CA PHE A 71 -22.09 15.98 -2.27
C PHE A 71 -23.40 15.16 -2.27
N SER A 72 -24.59 15.74 -2.10
CA SER A 72 -25.82 14.97 -1.88
C SER A 72 -27.06 15.47 -2.65
N ALA A 73 -27.07 16.69 -3.16
CA ALA A 73 -28.23 17.28 -3.83
C ALA A 73 -27.83 18.05 -5.10
N PHE A 74 -28.74 18.13 -6.08
CA PHE A 74 -28.58 19.01 -7.25
C PHE A 74 -28.81 20.44 -6.84
N LYS A 75 -27.98 21.35 -7.37
CA LYS A 75 -28.15 22.79 -7.29
C LYS A 75 -28.28 23.36 -8.69
N THR A 76 -29.12 24.35 -8.85
CA THR A 76 -29.31 25.06 -10.11
C THR A 76 -28.99 26.53 -9.91
N VAL A 77 -28.20 27.09 -10.81
CA VAL A 77 -27.87 28.52 -10.87
C VAL A 77 -28.31 29.02 -12.21
N THR A 78 -28.97 30.17 -12.23
CA THR A 78 -29.45 30.82 -13.46
C THR A 78 -28.83 32.19 -13.59
N ASP A 79 -28.49 32.55 -14.81
CA ASP A 79 -28.02 33.90 -15.15
C ASP A 79 -28.57 34.28 -16.55
N LYS A 80 -28.51 35.55 -16.88
CA LYS A 80 -29.02 36.08 -18.14
C LYS A 80 -28.16 37.23 -18.66
N ASP A 81 -28.01 37.29 -19.97
CA ASP A 81 -27.34 38.37 -20.67
C ASP A 81 -28.18 38.93 -21.79
N PHE A 82 -28.03 40.23 -22.07
CA PHE A 82 -28.66 40.87 -23.19
C PHE A 82 -27.77 40.76 -24.42
N LEU A 83 -28.37 40.40 -25.55
CA LEU A 83 -27.64 40.28 -26.79
C LEU A 83 -27.07 41.65 -27.23
N ASN A 84 -25.75 41.69 -27.36
CA ASN A 84 -25.06 42.84 -27.91
C ASN A 84 -24.54 42.47 -29.31
N LEU A 85 -25.13 43.11 -30.35
CA LEU A 85 -24.82 42.81 -31.76
C LEU A 85 -24.94 41.31 -32.11
N GLY A 86 -25.94 40.62 -31.54
CA GLY A 86 -26.16 39.20 -31.77
C GLY A 86 -25.16 38.26 -31.06
N LYS A 87 -24.36 38.77 -30.12
CA LYS A 87 -23.42 37.98 -29.33
C LYS A 87 -23.75 38.05 -27.86
N PHE A 88 -23.42 36.98 -27.13
CA PHE A 88 -23.55 36.92 -25.68
C PHE A 88 -22.29 36.30 -25.04
N ARG A 89 -22.12 36.57 -23.75
CA ARG A 89 -21.01 36.08 -22.97
C ARG A 89 -21.40 35.83 -21.52
N PHE A 90 -21.06 34.64 -21.00
CA PHE A 90 -21.25 34.29 -19.60
C PHE A 90 -19.94 33.85 -18.97
N ASP A 91 -19.69 34.30 -17.75
CA ASP A 91 -18.61 33.81 -16.92
C ASP A 91 -19.17 32.63 -16.12
N LEU A 92 -18.72 31.43 -16.48
CA LEU A 92 -19.15 30.18 -15.84
C LEU A 92 -18.20 29.78 -14.71
N ASN A 93 -18.74 29.36 -13.58
CA ASN A 93 -18.02 28.77 -12.50
C ASN A 93 -18.36 27.28 -12.43
N LEU A 94 -17.36 26.41 -12.77
CA LEU A 94 -17.55 24.98 -12.70
C LEU A 94 -17.39 24.47 -11.27
N HIS A 95 -18.29 23.60 -10.88
CA HIS A 95 -18.22 22.85 -9.64
C HIS A 95 -17.65 21.46 -9.90
N SER A 96 -16.90 20.90 -8.93
CA SER A 96 -16.31 19.58 -9.07
C SER A 96 -17.34 18.51 -9.44
N GLY A 97 -17.08 17.80 -10.52
CA GLY A 97 -17.95 16.81 -11.14
C GLY A 97 -18.61 17.32 -12.43
N LEU A 98 -19.69 16.68 -12.81
CA LEU A 98 -20.45 17.04 -14.01
C LEU A 98 -21.31 18.29 -13.77
N ASN A 99 -21.15 19.28 -14.63
CA ASN A 99 -21.97 20.49 -14.71
C ASN A 99 -22.78 20.44 -16.00
N SER A 100 -24.08 20.40 -15.89
CA SER A 100 -25.00 20.42 -17.03
C SER A 100 -25.56 21.82 -17.23
N PHE A 101 -25.51 22.31 -18.44
CA PHE A 101 -25.96 23.63 -18.85
C PHE A 101 -27.11 23.54 -19.84
N VAL A 102 -28.10 24.40 -19.66
CA VAL A 102 -29.19 24.60 -20.61
C VAL A 102 -29.26 26.09 -20.93
N LEU A 103 -28.97 26.43 -22.17
CA LEU A 103 -29.13 27.79 -22.71
C LEU A 103 -30.48 27.92 -23.31
N LYS A 104 -31.18 29.01 -23.00
CA LYS A 104 -32.51 29.35 -23.55
C LYS A 104 -32.46 30.75 -24.12
N LEU A 105 -32.90 30.87 -25.34
CA LEU A 105 -33.13 32.17 -25.98
C LEU A 105 -34.59 32.57 -25.73
N VAL A 106 -34.80 33.68 -25.00
CA VAL A 106 -36.12 34.05 -24.49
C VAL A 106 -36.50 35.43 -24.95
N THR A 107 -37.75 35.59 -25.44
CA THR A 107 -38.33 36.90 -25.78
C THR A 107 -38.72 37.70 -24.54
N PRO A 108 -38.94 39.02 -24.64
CA PRO A 108 -39.43 39.81 -23.52
C PRO A 108 -40.78 39.31 -22.96
N GLU A 109 -41.58 38.65 -23.80
CA GLU A 109 -42.86 38.06 -23.43
C GLU A 109 -42.74 36.71 -22.73
N GLY A 110 -41.49 36.15 -22.62
CA GLY A 110 -41.21 34.88 -21.96
C GLY A 110 -41.30 33.66 -22.88
N GLU A 111 -41.45 33.84 -24.19
CA GLU A 111 -41.44 32.75 -25.14
C GLU A 111 -40.03 32.26 -25.42
N VAL A 112 -39.80 30.92 -25.39
CA VAL A 112 -38.51 30.29 -25.68
C VAL A 112 -38.39 30.07 -27.18
N LEU A 113 -37.41 30.73 -27.81
CA LEU A 113 -37.17 30.64 -29.26
C LEU A 113 -36.25 29.50 -29.61
N ASP A 114 -35.25 29.24 -28.79
CA ASP A 114 -34.25 28.14 -28.98
C ASP A 114 -33.71 27.65 -27.65
N THR A 115 -33.26 26.38 -27.62
CA THR A 115 -32.68 25.77 -26.45
C THR A 115 -31.49 24.91 -26.86
N LYS A 116 -30.33 25.12 -26.20
CA LYS A 116 -29.12 24.30 -26.36
C LYS A 116 -28.72 23.73 -25.03
N SER A 117 -28.33 22.45 -25.00
CA SER A 117 -27.83 21.80 -23.79
C SER A 117 -26.45 21.22 -24.04
N PHE A 118 -25.59 21.28 -23.01
CA PHE A 118 -24.27 20.69 -23.01
C PHE A 118 -23.85 20.40 -21.59
N SER A 119 -22.78 19.61 -21.44
CA SER A 119 -22.22 19.25 -20.13
C SER A 119 -20.72 19.40 -20.15
N LEU A 120 -20.15 19.88 -19.03
CA LEU A 120 -18.73 20.03 -18.81
C LEU A 120 -18.35 19.34 -17.50
N CYS A 121 -17.26 18.57 -17.53
CA CYS A 121 -16.73 17.90 -16.34
C CYS A 121 -15.52 18.66 -15.79
N TYR A 122 -15.55 18.99 -14.48
CA TYR A 122 -14.41 19.61 -13.80
C TYR A 122 -14.00 18.78 -12.59
N LYS A 123 -12.69 18.49 -12.51
CA LYS A 123 -12.12 17.78 -11.36
C LYS A 123 -11.35 18.76 -10.50
N GLY A 124 -11.96 19.20 -9.40
CA GLY A 124 -11.35 20.16 -8.49
C GLY A 124 -10.11 19.57 -7.80
N SER A 125 -9.08 20.40 -7.62
CA SER A 125 -7.80 20.02 -6.97
C SER A 125 -8.00 19.34 -5.61
N PHE A 126 -8.97 19.79 -4.81
CA PHE A 126 -9.28 19.17 -3.51
C PHE A 126 -9.72 17.70 -3.64
N ARG A 127 -10.47 17.37 -4.66
CA ARG A 127 -10.90 15.99 -4.93
C ARG A 127 -9.73 15.11 -5.36
N GLU A 128 -8.83 15.63 -6.19
CA GLU A 128 -7.62 14.91 -6.62
C GLU A 128 -6.70 14.59 -5.43
N TRP A 129 -6.49 15.58 -4.56
CA TRP A 129 -5.70 15.41 -3.35
C TRP A 129 -6.31 14.35 -2.42
N ASN A 130 -7.62 14.40 -2.21
CA ASN A 130 -8.32 13.43 -1.38
C ASN A 130 -8.22 12.01 -1.96
N GLU A 131 -8.48 11.81 -3.24
CA GLU A 131 -8.36 10.51 -3.90
C GLU A 131 -6.94 9.95 -3.73
N THR A 132 -5.91 10.76 -3.97
CA THR A 132 -4.50 10.36 -3.80
C THR A 132 -4.17 10.01 -2.35
N ILE A 133 -4.61 10.83 -1.40
CA ILE A 133 -4.40 10.59 0.03
C ILE A 133 -5.11 9.31 0.48
N PHE A 134 -6.36 9.08 0.05
CA PHE A 134 -7.10 7.86 0.39
C PHE A 134 -6.45 6.61 -0.17
N ILE A 135 -6.00 6.64 -1.43
CA ILE A 135 -5.30 5.52 -2.06
C ILE A 135 -3.98 5.24 -1.33
N ALA A 136 -3.18 6.29 -1.06
CA ALA A 136 -1.91 6.16 -0.35
C ALA A 136 -2.11 5.63 1.08
N PHE A 137 -3.12 6.13 1.80
CA PHE A 137 -3.47 5.69 3.15
C PHE A 137 -3.93 4.23 3.18
N PHE A 138 -4.83 3.87 2.26
CA PHE A 138 -5.30 2.48 2.13
C PHE A 138 -4.16 1.53 1.78
N LEU A 139 -3.31 1.91 0.83
CA LEU A 139 -2.14 1.12 0.45
C LEU A 139 -1.15 0.98 1.60
N ALA A 140 -0.91 2.06 2.36
CA ALA A 140 -0.04 2.03 3.54
C ALA A 140 -0.57 1.08 4.63
N ILE A 141 -1.89 1.09 4.90
CA ILE A 141 -2.53 0.16 5.83
C ILE A 141 -2.40 -1.28 5.34
N LEU A 142 -2.63 -1.51 4.05
CA LEU A 142 -2.53 -2.82 3.43
C LEU A 142 -1.10 -3.36 3.52
N ILE A 143 -0.11 -2.57 3.16
CA ILE A 143 1.31 -2.94 3.26
C ILE A 143 1.67 -3.21 4.73
N ARG A 144 1.32 -2.31 5.65
CA ARG A 144 1.60 -2.48 7.09
C ARG A 144 0.90 -3.70 7.69
N GLY A 145 -0.33 -3.99 7.27
CA GLY A 145 -1.12 -5.11 7.80
C GLY A 145 -0.72 -6.47 7.26
N LEU A 146 -0.35 -6.54 5.99
CA LEU A 146 -0.09 -7.80 5.31
C LEU A 146 1.39 -8.10 5.13
N VAL A 147 2.19 -7.13 4.67
CA VAL A 147 3.56 -7.40 4.17
C VAL A 147 4.61 -7.27 5.25
N VAL A 148 4.58 -6.18 6.02
CA VAL A 148 5.67 -5.84 6.95
C VAL A 148 5.11 -5.56 8.33
N GLN A 149 5.64 -6.27 9.33
CA GLN A 149 5.33 -6.07 10.74
C GLN A 149 6.54 -5.51 11.49
N ALA A 150 6.31 -4.48 12.30
CA ALA A 150 7.32 -3.91 13.16
C ALA A 150 7.38 -4.67 14.50
N PHE A 151 8.59 -4.99 14.95
CA PHE A 151 8.87 -5.62 16.24
C PHE A 151 9.92 -4.81 17.00
N TRP A 152 9.82 -4.87 18.31
CA TRP A 152 10.81 -4.35 19.24
C TRP A 152 11.53 -5.49 19.91
N ILE A 153 12.86 -5.34 20.11
CA ILE A 153 13.72 -6.36 20.69
C ILE A 153 13.95 -6.05 22.18
N PRO A 154 13.25 -6.76 23.09
CA PRO A 154 13.34 -6.47 24.53
C PRO A 154 14.57 -7.12 25.20
N THR A 155 15.16 -8.16 24.60
CA THR A 155 16.21 -8.98 25.24
C THR A 155 17.46 -9.07 24.40
N GLY A 156 18.62 -9.24 25.05
CA GLY A 156 19.92 -9.36 24.40
C GLY A 156 20.23 -10.73 23.80
N SER A 157 19.26 -11.61 23.61
CA SER A 157 19.50 -12.98 23.13
C SER A 157 20.05 -13.09 21.70
N MET A 158 19.92 -12.01 20.90
CA MET A 158 20.43 -11.92 19.53
C MET A 158 21.64 -10.98 19.40
N GLU A 159 22.23 -10.55 20.52
CA GLU A 159 23.47 -9.75 20.49
C GLU A 159 24.64 -10.55 19.93
N PRO A 160 25.51 -9.92 19.15
CA PRO A 160 25.60 -8.51 18.80
C PRO A 160 24.75 -8.11 17.58
N THR A 161 24.13 -9.06 16.88
CA THR A 161 23.38 -8.82 15.64
C THR A 161 22.21 -7.87 15.87
N LEU A 162 21.41 -8.14 16.91
CA LEU A 162 20.29 -7.28 17.35
C LEU A 162 20.46 -7.00 18.85
N LEU A 163 20.41 -5.73 19.21
CA LEU A 163 20.58 -5.31 20.59
C LEU A 163 19.23 -5.29 21.32
N GLY A 164 19.21 -5.86 22.50
CA GLY A 164 18.10 -5.79 23.42
C GLY A 164 18.02 -4.45 24.18
N GLU A 165 16.90 -4.23 24.87
CA GLU A 165 16.81 -3.14 25.85
C GLU A 165 17.73 -3.43 27.03
N GLU A 166 18.44 -2.42 27.48
CA GLU A 166 19.29 -2.47 28.66
C GLU A 166 18.82 -1.46 29.69
N LYS A 167 18.68 -1.93 30.96
CA LYS A 167 18.24 -1.09 32.09
C LYS A 167 19.31 -1.12 33.18
N THR A 168 19.36 -0.02 33.94
CA THR A 168 20.14 -0.01 35.17
C THR A 168 19.58 -1.03 36.16
N PRO A 169 20.44 -1.59 37.03
CA PRO A 169 19.97 -2.48 38.09
C PRO A 169 18.89 -1.84 38.99
N PRO A 170 18.01 -2.66 39.62
CA PRO A 170 17.09 -2.13 40.63
C PRO A 170 17.85 -1.41 41.76
N PRO A 171 17.23 -0.37 42.37
CA PRO A 171 15.83 0.05 42.22
C PRO A 171 15.54 0.99 41.03
N ASP A 172 16.56 1.55 40.38
CA ASP A 172 16.37 2.65 39.40
C ASP A 172 15.66 2.23 38.13
N ASN A 173 15.92 1.03 37.59
CA ASN A 173 15.32 0.47 36.38
C ASN A 173 15.26 1.44 35.18
N LYS A 174 16.20 2.39 35.09
CA LYS A 174 16.27 3.36 34.00
C LYS A 174 16.75 2.68 32.71
N VAL A 175 16.08 2.97 31.60
CA VAL A 175 16.51 2.51 30.29
C VAL A 175 17.79 3.23 29.90
N VAL A 176 18.89 2.49 29.81
CA VAL A 176 20.22 2.98 29.38
C VAL A 176 20.34 2.88 27.87
N ARG A 177 19.83 1.78 27.30
CA ARG A 177 19.81 1.53 25.87
C ARG A 177 18.44 1.00 25.46
N SER A 178 17.81 1.66 24.48
CA SER A 178 16.59 1.15 23.86
C SER A 178 16.94 -0.02 22.95
N GLY A 179 16.15 -1.10 23.00
CA GLY A 179 16.29 -2.22 22.08
C GLY A 179 16.03 -1.83 20.63
N ASP A 180 16.62 -2.59 19.71
CA ASP A 180 16.43 -2.41 18.27
C ASP A 180 14.96 -2.55 17.90
N ARG A 181 14.50 -1.73 16.93
CA ARG A 181 13.20 -1.88 16.28
C ARG A 181 13.40 -2.34 14.87
N ILE A 182 12.79 -3.44 14.54
CA ILE A 182 13.01 -4.15 13.29
C ILE A 182 11.74 -4.30 12.47
N LEU A 183 11.92 -4.44 11.17
CA LEU A 183 10.88 -4.80 10.22
C LEU A 183 11.01 -6.29 9.89
N VAL A 184 9.88 -6.97 9.93
CA VAL A 184 9.76 -8.40 9.65
C VAL A 184 8.90 -8.58 8.40
N ASN A 185 9.45 -9.24 7.40
CA ASN A 185 8.72 -9.62 6.19
C ASN A 185 7.90 -10.88 6.48
N ARG A 186 6.60 -10.74 6.50
CA ARG A 186 5.67 -11.87 6.73
C ARG A 186 5.56 -12.78 5.51
N PHE A 187 5.77 -12.24 4.31
CA PHE A 187 5.73 -13.00 3.05
C PHE A 187 7.05 -13.68 2.69
N ALA A 188 8.07 -13.56 3.53
CA ALA A 188 9.35 -14.20 3.24
C ALA A 188 9.20 -15.71 3.02
N TYR A 189 8.28 -16.34 3.74
CA TYR A 189 8.13 -17.80 3.75
C TYR A 189 6.71 -18.27 3.47
N THR A 190 5.71 -17.52 3.92
CA THR A 190 4.30 -17.93 3.84
C THR A 190 3.42 -16.79 3.40
N PHE A 191 2.38 -17.12 2.67
CA PHE A 191 1.24 -16.26 2.44
C PHE A 191 0.10 -16.71 3.36
N ASP A 192 -0.13 -15.94 4.41
CA ASP A 192 -1.13 -16.26 5.42
C ASP A 192 -2.31 -15.27 5.32
N PHE A 193 -3.44 -15.76 4.89
CA PHE A 193 -4.68 -14.98 4.79
C PHE A 193 -5.45 -14.92 6.11
N SER A 194 -4.98 -15.59 7.17
CA SER A 194 -5.77 -15.74 8.41
C SER A 194 -5.88 -14.46 9.23
N LEU A 195 -5.10 -13.41 8.94
CA LEU A 195 -5.06 -12.17 9.72
C LEU A 195 -5.14 -12.41 11.25
N ASP A 196 -4.33 -13.36 11.73
CA ASP A 196 -4.29 -13.80 13.13
C ASP A 196 -5.67 -14.24 13.69
N GLY A 197 -6.51 -14.88 12.85
CA GLY A 197 -7.84 -15.36 13.26
C GLY A 197 -8.94 -14.30 13.30
N ARG A 198 -8.69 -13.11 12.78
CA ARG A 198 -9.65 -11.98 12.78
C ARG A 198 -10.64 -11.98 11.61
N LEU A 199 -10.49 -12.89 10.64
CA LEU A 199 -11.46 -12.99 9.55
C LEU A 199 -12.67 -13.84 10.00
N PRO A 200 -13.90 -13.34 9.81
CA PRO A 200 -15.12 -14.03 10.29
C PRO A 200 -15.47 -15.33 9.56
N PHE A 201 -14.72 -15.70 8.50
CA PHE A 201 -15.05 -16.82 7.62
C PHE A 201 -14.18 -18.07 7.80
N GLY A 202 -13.31 -18.15 8.82
CA GLY A 202 -12.64 -19.39 9.19
C GLY A 202 -11.68 -20.02 8.17
N TYR A 203 -11.38 -19.34 7.09
CA TYR A 203 -10.41 -19.81 6.09
C TYR A 203 -8.99 -19.53 6.57
N ASN A 204 -8.39 -20.50 7.25
CA ASN A 204 -6.98 -20.48 7.64
C ASN A 204 -6.15 -21.13 6.51
N ALA A 205 -6.01 -20.45 5.37
CA ALA A 205 -5.17 -20.91 4.30
C ALA A 205 -3.77 -20.29 4.42
N ARG A 206 -2.80 -21.11 4.80
CA ARG A 206 -1.38 -20.75 4.78
C ARG A 206 -0.71 -21.45 3.60
N TYR A 207 -0.20 -20.67 2.67
CA TYR A 207 0.54 -21.16 1.51
C TYR A 207 2.04 -20.92 1.73
N TRP A 208 2.86 -21.96 1.60
CA TRP A 208 4.29 -21.87 1.64
C TRP A 208 4.82 -21.32 0.32
N LEU A 209 5.52 -20.21 0.37
CA LEU A 209 6.20 -19.62 -0.79
C LEU A 209 7.63 -20.13 -0.88
N LYS A 210 8.30 -20.24 0.28
CA LYS A 210 9.68 -20.64 0.42
C LYS A 210 9.89 -21.19 1.83
N LEU A 211 10.79 -22.16 2.00
CA LEU A 211 11.24 -22.57 3.33
C LEU A 211 12.32 -21.62 3.84
N PRO A 212 12.44 -21.43 5.17
CA PRO A 212 13.56 -20.72 5.76
C PRO A 212 14.89 -21.36 5.37
N GLU A 213 15.90 -20.52 5.17
CA GLU A 213 17.26 -20.95 4.91
C GLU A 213 18.07 -20.93 6.22
N ARG A 214 19.13 -21.74 6.25
CA ARG A 214 20.06 -21.72 7.37
C ARG A 214 20.75 -20.36 7.45
N GLY A 215 20.79 -19.79 8.68
CA GLY A 215 21.32 -18.46 8.91
C GLY A 215 20.28 -17.33 8.86
N ASP A 216 19.06 -17.62 8.42
CA ASP A 216 17.95 -16.64 8.48
C ASP A 216 17.63 -16.29 9.93
N ILE A 217 17.32 -15.02 10.18
CA ILE A 217 16.80 -14.57 11.47
C ILE A 217 15.28 -14.52 11.38
N VAL A 218 14.64 -15.36 12.17
CA VAL A 218 13.19 -15.58 12.11
C VAL A 218 12.49 -15.11 13.37
N VAL A 219 11.32 -14.53 13.19
CA VAL A 219 10.37 -14.22 14.26
C VAL A 219 9.28 -15.29 14.26
N PHE A 220 8.97 -15.82 15.43
CA PHE A 220 7.99 -16.90 15.57
C PHE A 220 7.26 -16.82 16.91
N LYS A 221 6.10 -17.45 16.99
CA LYS A 221 5.38 -17.66 18.25
C LYS A 221 6.11 -18.75 19.07
N PHE A 222 6.47 -18.45 20.31
CA PHE A 222 7.09 -19.42 21.20
C PHE A 222 6.20 -20.67 21.35
N PRO A 223 6.77 -21.88 21.22
CA PRO A 223 6.01 -23.13 21.36
C PRO A 223 5.81 -23.46 22.85
N ASP A 224 4.97 -22.67 23.51
CA ASP A 224 4.63 -22.90 24.93
C ASP A 224 3.89 -24.23 25.07
N LYS A 225 4.23 -24.99 26.13
CA LYS A 225 3.54 -26.25 26.47
C LYS A 225 2.18 -26.00 27.12
N ASP A 226 1.96 -24.81 27.72
CA ASP A 226 0.68 -24.42 28.28
C ASP A 226 -0.17 -23.73 27.19
N PRO A 227 -1.29 -24.35 26.77
CA PRO A 227 -2.19 -23.76 25.77
C PRO A 227 -2.82 -22.45 26.21
N LYS A 228 -2.85 -22.18 27.53
CA LYS A 228 -3.43 -20.97 28.12
C LYS A 228 -2.42 -19.84 28.28
N ALA A 229 -1.13 -20.12 28.05
CA ALA A 229 -0.10 -19.09 28.14
C ALA A 229 -0.34 -17.99 27.09
N ALA A 230 -0.13 -16.75 27.50
CA ALA A 230 -0.19 -15.64 26.58
C ALA A 230 0.86 -15.81 25.46
N PRO A 231 0.50 -15.62 24.20
CA PRO A 231 1.42 -15.81 23.10
C PRO A 231 2.61 -14.83 23.20
N LYS A 232 3.81 -15.39 23.16
CA LYS A 232 5.08 -14.63 23.19
C LYS A 232 5.78 -14.78 21.87
N ASP A 233 6.29 -13.68 21.33
CA ASP A 233 7.07 -13.69 20.11
C ASP A 233 8.56 -13.77 20.45
N TYR A 234 9.24 -14.72 19.81
CA TYR A 234 10.68 -14.92 19.93
C TYR A 234 11.35 -14.64 18.59
N ILE A 235 12.61 -14.23 18.69
CA ILE A 235 13.46 -14.03 17.53
C ILE A 235 14.75 -14.83 17.72
N LYS A 236 15.09 -15.65 16.73
CA LYS A 236 16.28 -16.51 16.74
C LYS A 236 16.82 -16.70 15.32
N ARG A 237 18.03 -17.22 15.24
CA ARG A 237 18.66 -17.63 13.97
C ARG A 237 18.40 -19.10 13.70
N VAL A 238 18.08 -19.41 12.44
CA VAL A 238 17.92 -20.79 11.96
C VAL A 238 19.29 -21.46 11.86
N ILE A 239 19.47 -22.56 12.58
CA ILE A 239 20.71 -23.34 12.61
C ILE A 239 20.52 -24.68 11.88
N GLY A 240 19.44 -25.40 12.18
CA GLY A 240 19.11 -26.70 11.57
C GLY A 240 17.82 -26.64 10.78
N LEU A 241 17.83 -27.24 9.60
CA LEU A 241 16.70 -27.43 8.72
C LEU A 241 16.13 -28.86 8.87
N PRO A 242 14.88 -29.14 8.43
CA PRO A 242 14.33 -30.48 8.48
C PRO A 242 15.27 -31.53 7.85
N GLY A 243 15.58 -32.56 8.60
CA GLY A 243 16.51 -33.64 8.20
C GLY A 243 17.97 -33.43 8.61
N ASP A 244 18.35 -32.25 9.08
CA ASP A 244 19.71 -32.03 9.59
C ASP A 244 19.94 -32.72 10.94
N GLU A 245 21.16 -33.21 11.12
CA GLU A 245 21.69 -33.62 12.43
C GLU A 245 22.39 -32.43 13.08
N VAL A 246 21.91 -31.98 14.22
CA VAL A 246 22.50 -30.87 14.98
C VAL A 246 23.09 -31.42 16.27
N LYS A 247 24.34 -31.06 16.56
CA LYS A 247 25.00 -31.34 17.86
C LYS A 247 25.88 -30.16 18.25
N ILE A 248 26.17 -30.06 19.54
CA ILE A 248 27.13 -29.09 20.05
C ILE A 248 28.16 -29.87 20.86
N VAL A 249 29.43 -29.63 20.60
CA VAL A 249 30.57 -30.26 21.31
C VAL A 249 31.55 -29.15 21.64
N ASP A 250 31.93 -29.04 22.89
CA ASP A 250 32.81 -27.98 23.41
C ASP A 250 32.40 -26.58 22.97
N GLY A 251 31.09 -26.33 22.95
CA GLY A 251 30.49 -25.05 22.52
C GLY A 251 30.54 -24.78 21.02
N ILE A 252 31.05 -25.70 20.20
CA ILE A 252 31.06 -25.60 18.73
C ILE A 252 29.81 -26.29 18.20
N THR A 253 29.04 -25.57 17.36
CA THR A 253 27.86 -26.13 16.72
C THR A 253 28.24 -26.90 15.46
N TYR A 254 27.76 -28.11 15.34
CA TYR A 254 27.92 -28.97 14.17
C TYR A 254 26.56 -29.22 13.54
N VAL A 255 26.53 -29.18 12.22
CA VAL A 255 25.38 -29.61 11.42
C VAL A 255 25.86 -30.65 10.42
N ASN A 256 25.23 -31.83 10.43
CA ASN A 256 25.63 -32.98 9.59
C ASN A 256 27.12 -33.31 9.74
N ASN A 257 27.62 -33.28 10.98
CA ASN A 257 29.02 -33.47 11.36
C ASN A 257 30.02 -32.41 10.86
N ILE A 258 29.55 -31.30 10.26
CA ILE A 258 30.38 -30.20 9.79
C ILE A 258 30.30 -29.05 10.81
N PRO A 259 31.45 -28.55 11.34
CA PRO A 259 31.42 -27.42 12.25
C PRO A 259 30.97 -26.14 11.54
N LEU A 260 30.08 -25.37 12.19
CA LEU A 260 29.65 -24.11 11.66
C LEU A 260 30.69 -23.01 11.87
N THR A 261 30.88 -22.18 10.82
CA THR A 261 31.58 -20.90 10.96
C THR A 261 30.57 -19.85 11.37
N GLU A 262 30.68 -19.30 12.57
CA GLU A 262 29.66 -18.45 13.19
C GLU A 262 30.21 -17.08 13.60
N PRO A 263 30.55 -16.19 12.65
CA PRO A 263 31.12 -14.88 12.95
C PRO A 263 30.15 -13.92 13.62
N TYR A 264 28.88 -14.29 13.69
CA TYR A 264 27.79 -13.51 14.27
C TYR A 264 27.58 -13.76 15.77
N ILE A 265 28.21 -14.75 16.37
CA ILE A 265 28.07 -15.00 17.81
C ILE A 265 28.85 -13.96 18.62
N LYS A 266 28.28 -13.56 19.76
CA LYS A 266 28.87 -12.54 20.65
C LYS A 266 30.16 -13.04 21.30
N GLU A 267 30.11 -14.20 21.91
CA GLU A 267 31.19 -14.81 22.64
C GLU A 267 31.08 -16.32 22.50
N LYS A 268 32.25 -17.00 22.59
CA LYS A 268 32.23 -18.44 22.66
C LYS A 268 31.48 -18.88 23.92
N PRO A 269 30.70 -19.97 23.87
CA PRO A 269 30.03 -20.51 25.03
C PRO A 269 30.97 -20.76 26.20
N VAL A 270 30.55 -20.35 27.41
CA VAL A 270 31.27 -20.58 28.65
C VAL A 270 30.65 -21.74 29.44
N VAL A 271 31.39 -22.24 30.45
CA VAL A 271 31.13 -23.49 31.16
C VAL A 271 29.73 -23.63 31.78
N ASP A 272 29.04 -22.53 32.09
CA ASP A 272 27.71 -22.56 32.71
C ASP A 272 26.56 -22.72 31.75
N PHE A 273 26.83 -22.75 30.44
CA PHE A 273 25.82 -23.00 29.38
C PHE A 273 26.07 -24.39 28.78
N PRO A 274 25.03 -25.04 28.20
CA PRO A 274 25.25 -26.34 27.58
C PRO A 274 26.35 -26.26 26.53
N LEU A 275 27.57 -26.63 26.93
CA LEU A 275 28.71 -26.78 26.04
C LEU A 275 28.47 -27.94 25.08
N ASP A 276 27.74 -28.94 25.57
CA ASP A 276 27.39 -30.13 24.84
C ASP A 276 25.90 -30.25 24.67
N TYR A 277 25.47 -30.52 23.47
CA TYR A 277 24.08 -30.86 23.11
C TYR A 277 24.12 -32.16 22.30
N PRO A 278 23.35 -33.17 22.72
CA PRO A 278 23.39 -34.48 22.05
C PRO A 278 22.91 -34.35 20.61
N VAL A 279 23.32 -35.30 19.78
CA VAL A 279 22.86 -35.35 18.38
C VAL A 279 21.33 -35.40 18.32
N GLU A 280 20.73 -34.45 17.66
CA GLU A 280 19.29 -34.41 17.41
C GLU A 280 19.03 -34.21 15.93
N VAL A 281 18.19 -35.07 15.35
CA VAL A 281 17.72 -34.92 13.98
C VAL A 281 16.51 -33.98 13.97
N VAL A 282 16.59 -32.92 13.15
CA VAL A 282 15.50 -31.97 13.00
C VAL A 282 14.34 -32.64 12.26
N LYS A 283 13.20 -32.73 12.91
CA LYS A 283 12.00 -33.40 12.40
C LYS A 283 11.41 -32.66 11.18
N PRO A 284 10.74 -33.38 10.27
CA PRO A 284 9.95 -32.73 9.22
C PRO A 284 8.95 -31.74 9.82
N GLY A 285 8.90 -30.52 9.27
CA GLY A 285 8.03 -29.47 9.76
C GLY A 285 8.55 -28.68 10.96
N TYR A 286 9.81 -28.87 11.34
CA TYR A 286 10.46 -28.18 12.45
C TYR A 286 11.77 -27.51 12.01
N LEU A 287 12.23 -26.56 12.83
CA LEU A 287 13.55 -25.93 12.71
C LEU A 287 14.29 -26.03 14.06
N PHE A 288 15.61 -26.08 14.01
CA PHE A 288 16.45 -25.88 15.16
C PHE A 288 16.97 -24.43 15.13
N VAL A 289 16.67 -23.66 16.16
CA VAL A 289 16.96 -22.23 16.19
C VAL A 289 17.75 -21.86 17.45
N MET A 290 18.73 -20.96 17.30
CA MET A 290 19.56 -20.48 18.40
C MET A 290 19.68 -18.96 18.40
N GLY A 291 19.93 -18.40 19.58
CA GLY A 291 20.32 -17.00 19.69
C GLY A 291 21.78 -16.78 19.36
N ASP A 292 22.12 -15.60 18.82
CA ASP A 292 23.51 -15.22 18.53
C ASP A 292 24.31 -14.99 19.82
N ASN A 293 23.63 -14.57 20.89
CA ASN A 293 24.19 -14.52 22.24
C ASN A 293 24.06 -15.89 22.92
N ARG A 294 25.00 -16.79 22.62
CA ARG A 294 24.99 -18.19 23.06
C ARG A 294 24.88 -18.36 24.55
N ASN A 295 25.51 -17.46 25.31
CA ASN A 295 25.55 -17.49 26.78
C ASN A 295 24.31 -16.86 27.45
N ASN A 296 23.43 -16.21 26.67
CA ASN A 296 22.25 -15.57 27.19
C ASN A 296 21.04 -15.72 26.23
N SER A 297 20.75 -16.94 25.84
CA SER A 297 19.65 -17.25 24.94
C SER A 297 18.89 -18.48 25.39
N TYR A 298 17.60 -18.34 25.64
CA TYR A 298 16.69 -19.46 25.85
C TYR A 298 16.12 -19.86 24.47
N ASP A 299 16.67 -20.94 23.90
CA ASP A 299 16.46 -21.38 22.52
C ASP A 299 16.26 -22.91 22.41
N SER A 300 16.40 -23.48 21.22
CA SER A 300 16.14 -24.89 20.95
C SER A 300 16.95 -25.83 21.81
N ARG A 301 18.09 -25.41 22.35
CA ARG A 301 18.87 -26.21 23.30
C ARG A 301 18.13 -26.55 24.60
N PHE A 302 17.11 -25.73 24.95
CA PHE A 302 16.36 -25.84 26.20
C PHE A 302 14.93 -26.35 26.00
N TRP A 303 14.24 -25.87 24.96
CA TRP A 303 12.83 -26.17 24.76
C TRP A 303 12.56 -27.04 23.52
N GLY A 304 13.62 -27.39 22.75
CA GLY A 304 13.52 -28.29 21.60
C GLY A 304 13.30 -27.57 20.28
N GLN A 305 12.78 -28.29 19.30
CA GLN A 305 12.63 -27.81 17.93
C GLN A 305 11.41 -26.89 17.77
N MET A 306 11.53 -25.86 16.92
CA MET A 306 10.49 -24.88 16.64
C MET A 306 9.61 -25.35 15.49
N PRO A 307 8.28 -25.51 15.69
CA PRO A 307 7.37 -25.87 14.60
C PRO A 307 7.34 -24.78 13.52
N LEU A 308 7.40 -25.14 12.25
CA LEU A 308 7.25 -24.21 11.14
C LEU A 308 5.91 -23.47 11.17
N THR A 309 4.87 -24.09 11.72
CA THR A 309 3.54 -23.45 11.89
C THR A 309 3.56 -22.22 12.78
N ASN A 310 4.57 -22.10 13.65
CA ASN A 310 4.72 -20.96 14.54
C ASN A 310 5.46 -19.78 13.90
N LEU A 311 6.00 -19.96 12.71
CA LEU A 311 6.77 -18.93 12.01
C LEU A 311 5.91 -17.74 11.63
N LYS A 312 6.38 -16.53 11.94
CA LYS A 312 5.73 -15.26 11.60
C LYS A 312 6.37 -14.54 10.42
N GLY A 313 7.69 -14.67 10.25
CA GLY A 313 8.40 -14.04 9.15
C GLY A 313 9.90 -13.90 9.38
N GLN A 314 10.56 -13.28 8.41
CA GLN A 314 12.01 -13.01 8.42
C GLN A 314 12.29 -11.58 8.87
N ALA A 315 13.22 -11.39 9.80
CA ALA A 315 13.73 -10.08 10.15
C ALA A 315 14.63 -9.56 9.02
N ILE A 316 14.27 -8.43 8.43
CA ILE A 316 14.93 -7.94 7.22
C ILE A 316 15.64 -6.61 7.39
N PHE A 317 15.18 -5.76 8.31
CA PHE A 317 15.69 -4.41 8.43
C PHE A 317 15.57 -3.88 9.86
N SER A 318 16.60 -3.19 10.37
CA SER A 318 16.56 -2.42 11.61
C SER A 318 16.32 -0.96 11.27
N TYR A 319 15.25 -0.35 11.83
CA TYR A 319 14.89 1.02 11.53
C TYR A 319 15.10 2.01 12.70
N LEU A 320 15.30 1.51 13.89
CA LEU A 320 15.68 2.29 15.08
C LEU A 320 16.55 1.45 16.01
N PRO A 321 17.51 2.08 16.72
CA PRO A 321 17.88 3.48 16.68
C PRO A 321 18.60 3.85 15.37
N LEU A 322 18.63 5.15 15.01
CA LEU A 322 19.12 5.59 13.69
C LEU A 322 20.58 5.24 13.40
N ASN A 323 21.42 5.14 14.45
CA ASN A 323 22.83 4.68 14.30
C ASN A 323 22.96 3.19 13.95
N ARG A 324 21.86 2.44 13.96
CA ARG A 324 21.78 1.02 13.58
C ARG A 324 20.82 0.77 12.42
N LEU A 325 20.48 1.84 11.71
CA LEU A 325 19.63 1.77 10.53
C LEU A 325 20.30 0.94 9.44
N GLY A 326 19.63 -0.12 8.97
CA GLY A 326 20.18 -0.93 7.89
C GLY A 326 19.58 -2.32 7.77
N PRO A 327 19.93 -3.05 6.71
CA PRO A 327 19.46 -4.41 6.50
C PRO A 327 20.04 -5.37 7.55
N ILE A 328 19.21 -6.28 8.01
CA ILE A 328 19.62 -7.38 8.87
C ILE A 328 20.15 -8.49 7.97
N LYS A 329 21.41 -8.84 8.15
CA LYS A 329 22.07 -9.84 7.30
C LYS A 329 21.77 -11.26 7.78
N SER A 330 21.17 -12.06 6.92
CA SER A 330 21.25 -13.53 7.03
C SER A 330 22.68 -13.96 6.77
N TYR A 331 23.09 -15.05 7.38
CA TYR A 331 24.44 -15.60 7.20
C TYR A 331 24.36 -16.95 6.51
N THR A 332 24.87 -17.02 5.28
CA THR A 332 24.93 -18.27 4.52
C THR A 332 26.16 -19.06 4.92
N HIS A 333 25.99 -20.29 5.38
CA HIS A 333 27.10 -21.20 5.70
C HIS A 333 27.57 -21.90 4.43
N GLU A 334 28.57 -21.31 3.75
CA GLU A 334 29.06 -21.80 2.46
C GLU A 334 29.62 -23.25 2.53
N ASN A 335 30.15 -23.63 3.68
CA ASN A 335 30.68 -24.99 3.91
C ASN A 335 29.59 -26.07 3.98
N LEU A 336 28.33 -25.70 4.06
CA LEU A 336 27.18 -26.60 4.09
C LEU A 336 26.36 -26.61 2.80
N VAL A 337 26.80 -25.90 1.77
CA VAL A 337 26.11 -25.92 0.47
C VAL A 337 26.39 -27.26 -0.23
N PRO A 338 25.37 -28.05 -0.62
CA PRO A 338 25.57 -29.29 -1.36
C PRO A 338 26.35 -29.00 -2.66
N GLY A 339 27.51 -29.61 -2.84
CA GLY A 339 28.37 -29.49 -4.02
C GLY A 339 29.63 -28.63 -3.87
N LYS A 340 29.87 -27.96 -2.74
CA LYS A 340 31.17 -27.39 -2.36
C LYS A 340 31.78 -28.24 -1.25
N VAL A 341 32.20 -29.44 -1.56
CA VAL A 341 33.21 -30.13 -0.76
C VAL A 341 34.52 -29.38 -1.05
N SER A 342 34.96 -28.58 -0.09
CA SER A 342 36.34 -28.05 -0.15
C SER A 342 37.28 -29.24 -0.21
N ASP A 343 38.03 -29.38 -1.29
CA ASP A 343 39.26 -30.21 -1.31
C ASP A 343 40.23 -29.66 -0.27
N ALA A 344 39.99 -30.04 0.96
CA ALA A 344 40.97 -29.90 2.05
C ALA A 344 41.63 -31.25 2.25
N SER A 345 42.42 -31.64 1.25
CA SER A 345 43.48 -32.60 1.36
C SER A 345 44.79 -31.92 0.98
N HIS A 346 45.43 -31.34 1.98
CA HIS A 346 46.89 -31.44 2.20
C HIS A 346 47.27 -30.75 3.49
#